data_40b712bacffd394f43670c88020383a2
#
_entry.id   40b712bacffd394f43670c88020383a2
#
_cell.length_a   1.000
_cell.length_b   1.000
_cell.length_c   1.000
_cell.angle_alpha   90.00
_cell.angle_beta   90.00
_cell.angle_gamma   90.00
#
_symmetry.space_group_name_H-M   'P 1'
#
loop_
_entity.id
_entity.type
_entity.pdbx_description
1 polymer ?
#
loop_
_entity_poly.entity_id
_entity_poly.type
_entity_poly.pdbx_seq_one_letter_code
_entity_poly.pdbx_strand_id
1 'polypeptide(L)'
;MKEKIDIIFGIDMETDVGHFTPYYEGVQNGTPLLMELFDKKKIKATFYFTGDAARQNPKTIEMIREYGHEIGCHSLFHETVGDEIFPIPGVKPLLKEEVYFRLKTATQWVEEVSGTRPVSFRSPRLWGSTAVVNALENLGYSSDASYPMYFFRTMFAPYHPNKDDWTKEGNMKILEIPNFADMLMESRDVPLERDRDQWPLFRTKGADILMKHVKNFLEFIRQRNLPYVLCFYFHPWEFIKMKRKYQYGEGTVMPDKAIIEGCGSKAYSELEILINRLKDIGGRFHTAEEFTKSWLYNNRNQNYR
;
A
#
# COMPACT_ATOMS: atom_id res chain seq x y z
N MET A 1 11.17 6.70 -27.71
CA MET A 1 11.48 5.77 -26.62
C MET A 1 10.19 5.50 -25.87
N LYS A 2 9.86 4.23 -25.52
CA LYS A 2 8.72 3.98 -24.62
C LYS A 2 9.02 4.65 -23.28
N GLU A 3 8.06 5.38 -22.74
CA GLU A 3 8.15 6.01 -21.42
C GLU A 3 8.38 4.92 -20.36
N LYS A 4 9.25 5.19 -19.39
CA LYS A 4 9.55 4.25 -18.33
C LYS A 4 8.49 4.43 -17.23
N ILE A 5 7.69 3.40 -17.00
CA ILE A 5 6.66 3.39 -15.96
C ILE A 5 7.20 2.60 -14.76
N ASP A 6 7.37 3.26 -13.63
CA ASP A 6 7.80 2.60 -12.39
C ASP A 6 6.57 2.15 -11.60
N ILE A 7 6.57 0.90 -11.14
CA ILE A 7 5.43 0.25 -10.49
C ILE A 7 5.87 -0.28 -9.13
N ILE A 8 5.13 0.08 -8.09
CA ILE A 8 5.32 -0.41 -6.74
C ILE A 8 4.05 -1.19 -6.35
N PHE A 9 4.18 -2.49 -6.06
CA PHE A 9 3.13 -3.27 -5.44
C PHE A 9 3.39 -3.32 -3.94
N GLY A 10 2.45 -2.80 -3.17
CA GLY A 10 2.42 -2.91 -1.71
C GLY A 10 1.39 -3.93 -1.28
N ILE A 11 1.80 -4.85 -0.43
CA ILE A 11 0.93 -5.89 0.13
C ILE A 11 0.79 -5.62 1.62
N ASP A 12 -0.42 -5.28 2.05
CA ASP A 12 -0.69 -4.92 3.44
C ASP A 12 -0.97 -6.18 4.25
N MET A 13 -0.02 -6.52 5.11
CA MET A 13 0.03 -7.76 5.88
C MET A 13 -0.62 -7.55 7.26
N GLU A 14 -1.92 -7.77 7.29
CA GLU A 14 -2.80 -7.48 8.41
C GLU A 14 -3.75 -8.64 8.69
N THR A 15 -4.62 -8.53 9.68
CA THR A 15 -5.70 -9.50 9.90
C THR A 15 -6.69 -9.50 8.74
N ASP A 16 -7.37 -10.63 8.54
CA ASP A 16 -8.36 -10.79 7.49
C ASP A 16 -9.48 -9.75 7.61
N VAL A 17 -9.84 -9.13 6.48
CA VAL A 17 -10.85 -8.06 6.41
C VAL A 17 -10.45 -6.82 7.22
N GLY A 18 -9.15 -6.46 7.22
CA GLY A 18 -8.62 -5.41 8.08
C GLY A 18 -8.72 -5.82 9.55
N HIS A 19 -8.67 -4.90 10.47
CA HIS A 19 -8.68 -5.17 11.91
C HIS A 19 -10.02 -5.70 12.48
N PHE A 20 -11.02 -6.00 11.64
CA PHE A 20 -12.33 -6.46 12.08
C PHE A 20 -12.39 -7.93 12.48
N THR A 21 -11.36 -8.72 12.16
CA THR A 21 -11.23 -10.12 12.58
C THR A 21 -9.86 -10.35 13.23
N PRO A 22 -9.71 -11.36 14.10
CA PRO A 22 -8.41 -11.72 14.68
C PRO A 22 -7.64 -12.75 13.86
N TYR A 23 -8.07 -13.07 12.63
CA TYR A 23 -7.55 -14.16 11.84
C TYR A 23 -6.49 -13.69 10.84
N TYR A 24 -5.53 -14.57 10.54
CA TYR A 24 -4.44 -14.37 9.58
C TYR A 24 -4.48 -15.42 8.45
N GLU A 25 -5.67 -15.94 8.10
CA GLU A 25 -5.82 -16.95 7.04
C GLU A 25 -5.27 -16.41 5.70
N GLY A 26 -5.48 -15.12 5.42
CA GLY A 26 -4.90 -14.44 4.26
C GLY A 26 -3.38 -14.40 4.29
N VAL A 27 -2.80 -13.97 5.39
CA VAL A 27 -1.33 -13.94 5.58
C VAL A 27 -0.73 -15.32 5.40
N GLN A 28 -1.36 -16.35 5.96
CA GLN A 28 -0.84 -17.72 5.96
C GLN A 28 -1.05 -18.46 4.63
N ASN A 29 -2.19 -18.26 3.97
CA ASN A 29 -2.60 -19.03 2.79
C ASN A 29 -2.62 -18.21 1.50
N GLY A 30 -2.85 -16.89 1.58
CA GLY A 30 -2.83 -16.00 0.42
C GLY A 30 -1.41 -15.61 0.00
N THR A 31 -0.51 -15.39 0.97
CA THR A 31 0.87 -15.03 0.67
C THR A 31 1.62 -16.07 -0.17
N PRO A 32 1.53 -17.40 0.11
CA PRO A 32 2.17 -18.39 -0.76
C PRO A 32 1.72 -18.30 -2.22
N LEU A 33 0.44 -18.01 -2.48
CA LEU A 33 -0.08 -17.81 -3.84
C LEU A 33 0.54 -16.58 -4.51
N LEU A 34 0.73 -15.50 -3.75
CA LEU A 34 1.42 -14.30 -4.24
C LEU A 34 2.90 -14.58 -4.54
N MET A 35 3.59 -15.35 -3.68
CA MET A 35 5.00 -15.73 -3.92
C MET A 35 5.15 -16.49 -5.23
N GLU A 36 4.30 -17.52 -5.43
CA GLU A 36 4.29 -18.30 -6.67
C GLU A 36 4.06 -17.40 -7.90
N LEU A 37 3.05 -16.52 -7.83
CA LEU A 37 2.71 -15.61 -8.93
C LEU A 37 3.86 -14.63 -9.21
N PHE A 38 4.41 -13.99 -8.19
CA PHE A 38 5.46 -12.98 -8.37
C PHE A 38 6.78 -13.59 -8.85
N ASP A 39 7.12 -14.79 -8.39
CA ASP A 39 8.28 -15.53 -8.94
C ASP A 39 8.06 -15.92 -10.40
N LYS A 40 6.90 -16.50 -10.74
CA LYS A 40 6.52 -16.81 -12.13
C LYS A 40 6.61 -15.57 -13.04
N LYS A 41 6.19 -14.40 -12.52
CA LYS A 41 6.19 -13.14 -13.27
C LYS A 41 7.52 -12.38 -13.16
N LYS A 42 8.47 -12.84 -12.35
CA LYS A 42 9.76 -12.16 -12.12
C LYS A 42 9.56 -10.69 -11.73
N ILE A 43 8.75 -10.45 -10.70
CA ILE A 43 8.50 -9.13 -10.12
C ILE A 43 8.85 -9.14 -8.65
N LYS A 44 9.13 -7.95 -8.11
CA LYS A 44 9.33 -7.73 -6.67
C LYS A 44 8.23 -6.82 -6.13
N ALA A 45 7.96 -6.93 -4.83
CA ALA A 45 6.94 -6.18 -4.12
C ALA A 45 7.39 -5.85 -2.69
N THR A 46 6.72 -4.93 -2.03
CA THR A 46 6.91 -4.60 -0.62
C THR A 46 5.75 -5.14 0.20
N PHE A 47 6.06 -5.88 1.25
CA PHE A 47 5.08 -6.46 2.18
C PHE A 47 5.10 -5.66 3.48
N TYR A 48 4.07 -4.84 3.70
CA TYR A 48 3.94 -3.95 4.86
C TYR A 48 3.26 -4.70 6.01
N PHE A 49 4.02 -5.17 6.98
CA PHE A 49 3.51 -5.91 8.12
C PHE A 49 3.06 -5.01 9.26
N THR A 50 1.88 -5.30 9.83
CA THR A 50 1.64 -4.86 11.20
C THR A 50 2.61 -5.59 12.13
N GLY A 51 3.01 -4.96 13.24
CA GLY A 51 3.90 -5.60 14.21
C GLY A 51 3.33 -6.92 14.73
N ASP A 52 2.01 -6.96 14.96
CA ASP A 52 1.32 -8.18 15.40
C ASP A 52 1.31 -9.26 14.32
N ALA A 53 1.00 -8.92 13.06
CA ALA A 53 1.06 -9.88 11.95
C ALA A 53 2.47 -10.49 11.80
N ALA A 54 3.51 -9.67 11.98
CA ALA A 54 4.89 -10.14 11.95
C ALA A 54 5.16 -11.19 13.03
N ARG A 55 4.80 -10.90 14.28
CA ARG A 55 5.01 -11.81 15.41
C ARG A 55 4.20 -13.09 15.32
N GLN A 56 2.98 -13.02 14.80
CA GLN A 56 2.10 -14.18 14.64
C GLN A 56 2.49 -15.07 13.45
N ASN A 57 3.24 -14.53 12.47
CA ASN A 57 3.51 -15.25 11.22
C ASN A 57 5.00 -15.21 10.80
N PRO A 58 5.95 -15.62 11.67
CA PRO A 58 7.39 -15.54 11.38
C PRO A 58 7.80 -16.35 10.15
N LYS A 59 7.18 -17.50 9.90
CA LYS A 59 7.44 -18.33 8.72
C LYS A 59 7.06 -17.64 7.42
N THR A 60 6.01 -16.82 7.43
CA THR A 60 5.61 -16.03 6.25
C THR A 60 6.64 -14.96 5.94
N ILE A 61 7.19 -14.30 6.96
CA ILE A 61 8.29 -13.33 6.78
C ILE A 61 9.52 -14.00 6.17
N GLU A 62 9.93 -15.16 6.71
CA GLU A 62 11.06 -15.93 6.19
C GLU A 62 10.86 -16.26 4.70
N MET A 63 9.70 -16.81 4.33
CA MET A 63 9.33 -17.10 2.94
C MET A 63 9.44 -15.86 2.05
N ILE A 64 8.86 -14.72 2.44
CA ILE A 64 8.90 -13.47 1.65
C ILE A 64 10.34 -13.02 1.41
N ARG A 65 11.20 -13.12 2.42
CA ARG A 65 12.63 -12.78 2.32
C ARG A 65 13.39 -13.74 1.40
N GLU A 66 13.12 -15.04 1.47
CA GLU A 66 13.74 -16.05 0.59
C GLU A 66 13.41 -15.78 -0.87
N TYR A 67 12.20 -15.31 -1.17
CA TYR A 67 11.82 -14.86 -2.51
C TYR A 67 12.39 -13.47 -2.86
N GLY A 68 13.12 -12.82 -1.95
CA GLY A 68 13.81 -11.54 -2.18
C GLY A 68 12.87 -10.34 -2.33
N HIS A 69 11.74 -10.35 -1.62
CA HIS A 69 10.85 -9.21 -1.48
C HIS A 69 11.23 -8.36 -0.26
N GLU A 70 10.72 -7.12 -0.22
CA GLU A 70 10.94 -6.20 0.87
C GLU A 70 9.92 -6.42 2.00
N ILE A 71 10.38 -6.31 3.25
CA ILE A 71 9.54 -6.23 4.44
C ILE A 71 9.48 -4.76 4.88
N GLY A 72 8.29 -4.18 4.79
CA GLY A 72 7.94 -2.86 5.30
C GLY A 72 7.12 -2.95 6.60
N CYS A 73 6.68 -1.80 7.11
CA CYS A 73 5.87 -1.69 8.33
C CYS A 73 4.49 -1.08 8.05
N HIS A 74 3.46 -1.58 8.77
CA HIS A 74 2.05 -1.17 8.62
C HIS A 74 1.39 -0.86 9.98
N SER A 75 2.06 -0.11 10.84
CA SER A 75 1.69 0.13 12.23
C SER A 75 1.78 -1.12 13.13
N LEU A 76 1.23 -1.07 14.36
CA LEU A 76 1.39 -2.14 15.34
C LEU A 76 0.27 -3.19 15.24
N PHE A 77 -1.01 -2.75 15.27
CA PHE A 77 -2.21 -3.59 15.26
C PHE A 77 -3.24 -3.15 14.21
N HIS A 78 -2.83 -2.49 13.17
CA HIS A 78 -3.71 -1.84 12.19
C HIS A 78 -4.59 -0.73 12.80
N GLU A 79 -4.16 -0.12 13.88
CA GLU A 79 -4.79 1.06 14.47
C GLU A 79 -4.64 2.28 13.55
N THR A 80 -5.55 3.25 13.70
CA THR A 80 -5.52 4.48 12.90
C THR A 80 -4.46 5.43 13.47
N VAL A 81 -3.29 5.44 12.84
CA VAL A 81 -2.15 6.29 13.24
C VAL A 81 -2.21 7.69 12.66
N GLY A 82 -2.89 7.87 11.54
CA GLY A 82 -3.03 9.14 10.83
C GLY A 82 -4.35 9.85 11.10
N ASP A 83 -4.60 10.93 10.36
CA ASP A 83 -5.81 11.73 10.48
C ASP A 83 -7.00 11.03 9.82
N GLU A 84 -8.19 11.17 10.39
CA GLU A 84 -9.42 10.60 9.84
C GLU A 84 -9.79 11.29 8.53
N ILE A 85 -9.84 10.53 7.43
CA ILE A 85 -10.25 11.03 6.11
C ILE A 85 -11.78 11.00 5.96
N PHE A 86 -12.42 9.96 6.50
CA PHE A 86 -13.87 9.82 6.52
C PHE A 86 -14.30 8.98 7.73
N PRO A 87 -15.50 9.24 8.30
CA PRO A 87 -15.92 8.55 9.51
C PRO A 87 -16.17 7.07 9.27
N ILE A 88 -15.56 6.22 10.10
CA ILE A 88 -15.85 4.79 10.18
C ILE A 88 -16.38 4.52 11.59
N PRO A 89 -17.59 3.95 11.76
CA PRO A 89 -18.13 3.66 13.09
C PRO A 89 -17.19 2.80 13.94
N GLY A 90 -16.89 3.25 15.13
CA GLY A 90 -16.01 2.54 16.07
C GLY A 90 -14.50 2.71 15.81
N VAL A 91 -14.09 3.36 14.74
CA VAL A 91 -12.69 3.66 14.44
C VAL A 91 -12.37 5.09 14.89
N LYS A 92 -11.28 5.24 15.64
CA LYS A 92 -10.76 6.55 16.09
C LYS A 92 -9.26 6.61 15.88
N PRO A 93 -8.73 7.75 15.42
CA PRO A 93 -7.30 7.99 15.38
C PRO A 93 -6.67 7.94 16.78
N LEU A 94 -5.40 7.55 16.82
CA LEU A 94 -4.57 7.70 18.01
C LEU A 94 -4.38 9.18 18.34
N LEU A 95 -4.06 9.45 19.59
CA LEU A 95 -3.58 10.78 19.99
C LEU A 95 -2.22 11.05 19.30
N LYS A 96 -1.99 12.28 18.86
CA LYS A 96 -0.77 12.65 18.11
C LYS A 96 0.50 12.34 18.89
N GLU A 97 0.45 12.47 20.20
CA GLU A 97 1.56 12.19 21.12
C GLU A 97 1.91 10.71 21.20
N GLU A 98 0.95 9.82 20.89
CA GLU A 98 1.15 8.36 20.91
C GLU A 98 1.75 7.82 19.61
N VAL A 99 1.59 8.54 18.50
CA VAL A 99 1.97 8.07 17.15
C VAL A 99 3.43 7.61 17.10
N TYR A 100 4.36 8.44 17.58
CA TYR A 100 5.79 8.09 17.57
C TYR A 100 6.09 6.78 18.32
N PHE A 101 5.55 6.64 19.52
CA PHE A 101 5.81 5.46 20.35
C PHE A 101 5.17 4.20 19.76
N ARG A 102 4.00 4.35 19.17
CA ARG A 102 3.31 3.25 18.49
C ARG A 102 4.09 2.76 17.27
N LEU A 103 4.54 3.68 16.42
CA LEU A 103 5.33 3.36 15.25
C LEU A 103 6.71 2.82 15.62
N LYS A 104 7.35 3.32 16.68
CA LYS A 104 8.60 2.80 17.21
C LYS A 104 8.45 1.34 17.64
N THR A 105 7.40 1.01 18.40
CA THR A 105 7.13 -0.37 18.82
C THR A 105 6.83 -1.28 17.63
N ALA A 106 6.04 -0.81 16.66
CA ALA A 106 5.77 -1.56 15.44
C ALA A 106 7.05 -1.88 14.67
N THR A 107 7.92 -0.85 14.48
CA THR A 107 9.23 -1.01 13.83
C THR A 107 10.08 -2.06 14.53
N GLN A 108 10.16 -2.00 15.86
CA GLN A 108 10.92 -2.97 16.65
C GLN A 108 10.39 -4.40 16.48
N TRP A 109 9.08 -4.59 16.51
CA TRP A 109 8.47 -5.91 16.36
C TRP A 109 8.70 -6.50 14.96
N VAL A 110 8.60 -5.69 13.92
CA VAL A 110 8.91 -6.14 12.55
C VAL A 110 10.40 -6.48 12.42
N GLU A 111 11.29 -5.61 12.94
CA GLU A 111 12.73 -5.81 12.93
C GLU A 111 13.16 -7.08 13.68
N GLU A 112 12.61 -7.33 14.87
CA GLU A 112 12.89 -8.52 15.70
C GLU A 112 12.59 -9.82 14.95
N VAL A 113 11.47 -9.88 14.21
CA VAL A 113 11.05 -11.08 13.50
C VAL A 113 11.74 -11.22 12.15
N SER A 114 11.86 -10.11 11.40
CA SER A 114 12.45 -10.13 10.06
C SER A 114 13.99 -10.17 10.08
N GLY A 115 14.62 -9.78 11.18
CA GLY A 115 16.08 -9.60 11.26
C GLY A 115 16.59 -8.41 10.43
N THR A 116 15.69 -7.58 9.91
CA THR A 116 16.04 -6.40 9.10
C THR A 116 15.14 -5.24 9.50
N ARG A 117 15.73 -4.07 9.75
CA ARG A 117 14.96 -2.87 10.06
C ARG A 117 14.14 -2.44 8.85
N PRO A 118 12.81 -2.27 8.97
CA PRO A 118 11.99 -1.77 7.89
C PRO A 118 12.32 -0.30 7.60
N VAL A 119 12.40 0.03 6.32
CA VAL A 119 12.71 1.39 5.84
C VAL A 119 11.58 2.00 5.02
N SER A 120 10.54 1.22 4.74
CA SER A 120 9.34 1.63 4.02
C SER A 120 8.12 1.41 4.88
N PHE A 121 7.19 2.35 4.84
CA PHE A 121 5.98 2.35 5.65
C PHE A 121 4.72 2.54 4.80
N ARG A 122 3.60 2.06 5.32
CA ARG A 122 2.25 2.41 4.86
C ARG A 122 1.32 2.50 6.06
N SER A 123 0.54 3.58 6.14
CA SER A 123 -0.49 3.76 7.17
C SER A 123 -1.69 2.86 6.92
N PRO A 124 -2.27 2.26 7.96
CA PRO A 124 -3.58 1.62 7.87
C PRO A 124 -4.61 2.51 7.19
N ARG A 125 -5.42 1.96 6.28
CA ARG A 125 -6.44 2.66 5.49
C ARG A 125 -5.91 3.76 4.57
N LEU A 126 -4.60 3.87 4.37
CA LEU A 126 -3.93 5.01 3.73
C LEU A 126 -4.16 6.34 4.48
N TRP A 127 -4.47 6.30 5.78
CA TRP A 127 -4.66 7.49 6.59
C TRP A 127 -3.32 7.91 7.19
N GLY A 128 -2.58 8.73 6.43
CA GLY A 128 -1.37 9.38 6.90
C GLY A 128 -1.67 10.66 7.67
N SER A 129 -0.64 11.28 8.22
CA SER A 129 -0.71 12.61 8.84
C SER A 129 0.67 13.23 8.98
N THR A 130 0.71 14.53 9.29
CA THR A 130 1.96 15.23 9.62
C THR A 130 2.68 14.60 10.82
N ALA A 131 1.95 14.10 11.82
CA ALA A 131 2.54 13.40 12.95
C ALA A 131 3.19 12.07 12.53
N VAL A 132 2.56 11.34 11.60
CA VAL A 132 3.09 10.09 11.06
C VAL A 132 4.40 10.31 10.31
N VAL A 133 4.43 11.21 9.31
CA VAL A 133 5.66 11.41 8.51
C VAL A 133 6.82 11.95 9.34
N ASN A 134 6.55 12.82 10.33
CA ASN A 134 7.56 13.29 11.27
C ASN A 134 8.09 12.14 12.16
N ALA A 135 7.22 11.26 12.64
CA ALA A 135 7.63 10.09 13.42
C ALA A 135 8.46 9.12 12.58
N LEU A 136 8.06 8.85 11.33
CA LEU A 136 8.79 7.97 10.41
C LEU A 136 10.17 8.51 10.09
N GLU A 137 10.32 9.81 9.80
CA GLU A 137 11.63 10.41 9.57
C GLU A 137 12.55 10.29 10.79
N ASN A 138 12.03 10.56 12.00
CA ASN A 138 12.76 10.40 13.25
C ASN A 138 13.16 8.94 13.54
N LEU A 139 12.40 7.99 13.04
CA LEU A 139 12.68 6.55 13.12
C LEU A 139 13.59 6.05 12.00
N GLY A 140 13.97 6.91 11.04
CA GLY A 140 14.90 6.57 9.96
C GLY A 140 14.28 5.86 8.76
N TYR A 141 12.98 5.99 8.56
CA TYR A 141 12.32 5.51 7.35
C TYR A 141 12.75 6.32 6.12
N SER A 142 12.87 5.65 4.99
CA SER A 142 13.23 6.27 3.71
C SER A 142 12.01 6.60 2.86
N SER A 143 10.90 5.87 3.03
CA SER A 143 9.66 6.10 2.28
C SER A 143 8.41 5.82 3.09
N ASP A 144 7.36 6.53 2.73
CA ASP A 144 5.97 6.30 3.12
C ASP A 144 5.11 6.14 1.85
N ALA A 145 4.14 5.25 1.87
CA ALA A 145 3.22 5.01 0.77
C ALA A 145 1.77 5.13 1.25
N SER A 146 1.48 6.18 2.00
CA SER A 146 0.19 6.39 2.68
C SER A 146 -0.72 7.39 1.98
N TYR A 147 -0.22 8.21 1.04
CA TYR A 147 -1.00 9.29 0.45
C TYR A 147 -2.08 8.78 -0.52
N PRO A 148 -3.39 8.91 -0.21
CA PRO A 148 -4.49 8.54 -1.10
C PRO A 148 -4.77 9.67 -2.08
N MET A 149 -4.35 9.50 -3.32
CA MET A 149 -4.42 10.52 -4.35
C MET A 149 -5.86 10.97 -4.66
N TYR A 150 -6.82 10.04 -4.57
CA TYR A 150 -8.23 10.33 -4.83
C TYR A 150 -8.81 11.37 -3.86
N PHE A 151 -8.31 11.40 -2.62
CA PHE A 151 -8.84 12.28 -1.58
C PHE A 151 -8.16 13.66 -1.58
N PHE A 152 -6.83 13.70 -1.44
CA PHE A 152 -6.12 14.99 -1.31
C PHE A 152 -5.96 15.75 -2.63
N ARG A 153 -5.77 15.06 -3.75
CA ARG A 153 -5.75 15.61 -5.12
C ARG A 153 -4.77 16.77 -5.35
N THR A 154 -3.67 16.82 -4.62
CA THR A 154 -2.65 17.86 -4.74
C THR A 154 -1.31 17.33 -5.19
N MET A 155 -0.93 16.14 -4.71
CA MET A 155 0.35 15.50 -5.04
C MET A 155 0.11 14.28 -5.93
N PHE A 156 0.66 14.30 -7.14
CA PHE A 156 0.42 13.28 -8.17
C PHE A 156 1.68 12.50 -8.58
N ALA A 157 2.79 12.80 -7.94
CA ALA A 157 4.08 12.16 -8.11
C ALA A 157 4.78 12.03 -6.76
N PRO A 158 5.79 11.17 -6.61
CA PRO A 158 6.57 11.08 -5.38
C PRO A 158 7.19 12.44 -5.01
N TYR A 159 7.14 12.78 -3.73
CA TYR A 159 7.59 14.06 -3.21
C TYR A 159 8.17 13.92 -1.80
N HIS A 160 8.95 14.89 -1.39
CA HIS A 160 9.42 15.04 -0.02
C HIS A 160 8.41 15.87 0.76
N PRO A 161 7.78 15.34 1.84
CA PRO A 161 6.77 16.09 2.59
C PRO A 161 7.32 17.33 3.29
N ASN A 162 6.42 18.28 3.54
CA ASN A 162 6.66 19.39 4.45
C ASN A 162 6.42 18.93 5.89
N LYS A 163 7.31 19.31 6.79
CA LYS A 163 7.26 18.92 8.22
C LYS A 163 6.03 19.44 8.98
N ASP A 164 5.39 20.50 8.49
CA ASP A 164 4.25 21.16 9.13
C ASP A 164 2.92 20.79 8.44
N ASP A 165 2.99 20.27 7.19
CA ASP A 165 1.84 19.82 6.40
C ASP A 165 2.28 18.75 5.40
N TRP A 166 2.12 17.48 5.75
CA TRP A 166 2.58 16.36 4.95
C TRP A 166 1.95 16.28 3.54
N THR A 167 0.79 16.92 3.35
CA THR A 167 0.11 16.95 2.04
C THR A 167 0.74 17.95 1.05
N LYS A 168 1.78 18.65 1.47
CA LYS A 168 2.54 19.62 0.67
C LYS A 168 3.98 19.17 0.50
N GLU A 169 4.57 19.56 -0.62
CA GLU A 169 5.99 19.39 -0.85
C GLU A 169 6.82 20.26 0.12
N GLY A 170 7.94 19.71 0.57
CA GLY A 170 8.87 20.35 1.49
C GLY A 170 10.28 19.74 1.37
N ASN A 171 10.98 19.65 2.49
CA ASN A 171 12.39 19.27 2.53
C ASN A 171 12.71 18.12 3.51
N MET A 172 11.70 17.35 3.92
CA MET A 172 11.93 16.14 4.70
C MET A 172 12.75 15.14 3.87
N LYS A 173 13.51 14.26 4.53
CA LYS A 173 14.32 13.24 3.85
C LYS A 173 13.48 12.06 3.37
N ILE A 174 12.41 11.74 4.08
CA ILE A 174 11.48 10.69 3.71
C ILE A 174 10.81 11.03 2.37
N LEU A 175 10.61 10.02 1.53
CA LEU A 175 9.88 10.13 0.26
C LEU A 175 8.46 9.63 0.44
N GLU A 176 7.46 10.48 0.19
CA GLU A 176 6.07 10.03 0.05
C GLU A 176 5.82 9.51 -1.37
N ILE A 177 5.26 8.30 -1.47
CA ILE A 177 4.93 7.63 -2.74
C ILE A 177 3.39 7.54 -2.83
N PRO A 178 2.71 8.48 -3.50
CA PRO A 178 1.25 8.51 -3.55
C PRO A 178 0.66 7.26 -4.21
N ASN A 179 -0.40 6.73 -3.62
CA ASN A 179 -1.20 5.66 -4.22
C ASN A 179 -2.06 6.27 -5.33
N PHE A 180 -1.89 5.75 -6.56
CA PHE A 180 -2.55 6.33 -7.72
C PHE A 180 -4.08 6.15 -7.68
N ALA A 181 -4.77 7.07 -8.34
CA ALA A 181 -6.20 7.04 -8.57
C ALA A 181 -6.52 7.55 -9.98
N ASP A 182 -7.69 7.24 -10.51
CA ASP A 182 -8.14 7.77 -11.81
C ASP A 182 -8.54 9.25 -11.66
N MET A 183 -7.62 10.12 -12.04
CA MET A 183 -7.80 11.57 -11.91
C MET A 183 -8.55 12.22 -13.09
N LEU A 184 -8.86 11.44 -14.15
CA LEU A 184 -9.63 11.93 -15.30
C LEU A 184 -11.10 11.54 -15.27
N MET A 185 -11.46 10.46 -14.58
CA MET A 185 -12.86 10.05 -14.50
C MET A 185 -13.69 11.08 -13.74
N GLU A 186 -14.95 11.23 -14.10
CA GLU A 186 -15.94 11.93 -13.30
C GLU A 186 -16.41 11.03 -12.15
N SER A 187 -16.20 11.49 -10.91
CA SER A 187 -16.62 10.73 -9.73
C SER A 187 -18.13 10.80 -9.53
N ARG A 188 -18.71 9.68 -9.12
CA ARG A 188 -20.11 9.57 -8.68
C ARG A 188 -20.22 9.48 -7.16
N ASP A 189 -19.11 9.35 -6.46
CA ASP A 189 -19.02 9.27 -5.00
C ASP A 189 -18.62 10.63 -4.42
N VAL A 190 -19.56 11.54 -4.38
CA VAL A 190 -19.37 12.88 -3.79
C VAL A 190 -19.80 12.82 -2.30
N PRO A 191 -18.98 13.31 -1.33
CA PRO A 191 -17.76 14.15 -1.51
C PRO A 191 -16.43 13.36 -1.49
N LEU A 192 -16.41 12.04 -1.26
CA LEU A 192 -15.19 11.30 -0.96
C LEU A 192 -14.38 10.88 -2.19
N GLU A 193 -15.02 10.78 -3.36
CA GLU A 193 -14.43 10.38 -4.65
C GLU A 193 -13.67 9.02 -4.60
N ARG A 194 -14.11 8.11 -3.71
CA ARG A 194 -13.49 6.79 -3.52
C ARG A 194 -13.60 5.87 -4.73
N ASP A 195 -14.54 6.14 -5.64
CA ASP A 195 -14.68 5.40 -6.89
C ASP A 195 -13.54 5.67 -7.89
N ARG A 196 -12.71 6.70 -7.64
CA ARG A 196 -11.45 6.93 -8.35
C ARG A 196 -10.32 5.99 -7.90
N ASP A 197 -10.46 5.40 -6.72
CA ASP A 197 -9.44 4.54 -6.13
C ASP A 197 -9.28 3.24 -6.93
N GLN A 198 -8.07 2.71 -6.92
CA GLN A 198 -7.73 1.45 -7.57
C GLN A 198 -8.33 0.22 -6.87
N TRP A 199 -8.49 0.29 -5.55
CA TRP A 199 -9.00 -0.82 -4.74
C TRP A 199 -10.53 -0.72 -4.57
N PRO A 200 -11.26 -1.81 -4.69
CA PRO A 200 -10.89 -3.20 -5.02
C PRO A 200 -11.18 -3.58 -6.49
N LEU A 201 -10.95 -2.66 -7.45
CA LEU A 201 -11.41 -2.78 -8.84
C LEU A 201 -10.94 -4.07 -9.53
N PHE A 202 -9.66 -4.45 -9.36
CA PHE A 202 -9.10 -5.59 -10.08
C PHE A 202 -9.91 -6.89 -9.88
N ARG A 203 -10.36 -7.15 -8.66
CA ARG A 203 -11.13 -8.36 -8.33
C ARG A 203 -12.65 -8.22 -8.47
N THR A 204 -13.19 -7.01 -8.32
CA THR A 204 -14.63 -6.77 -8.41
C THR A 204 -15.08 -6.52 -9.85
N LYS A 205 -14.34 -5.72 -10.60
CA LYS A 205 -14.63 -5.31 -11.98
C LYS A 205 -13.69 -5.93 -13.02
N GLY A 206 -12.56 -6.49 -12.59
CA GLY A 206 -11.54 -7.11 -13.45
C GLY A 206 -10.38 -6.21 -13.81
N ALA A 207 -9.28 -6.84 -14.18
CA ALA A 207 -8.03 -6.17 -14.53
C ALA A 207 -8.18 -5.18 -15.71
N ASP A 208 -9.01 -5.50 -16.69
CA ASP A 208 -9.20 -4.61 -17.86
C ASP A 208 -9.88 -3.28 -17.48
N ILE A 209 -10.76 -3.28 -16.47
CA ILE A 209 -11.34 -2.04 -15.95
C ILE A 209 -10.30 -1.26 -15.17
N LEU A 210 -9.52 -1.91 -14.30
CA LEU A 210 -8.42 -1.24 -13.60
C LEU A 210 -7.40 -0.67 -14.58
N MET A 211 -7.10 -1.36 -15.69
CA MET A 211 -6.21 -0.83 -16.73
C MET A 211 -6.76 0.40 -17.46
N LYS A 212 -8.08 0.61 -17.49
CA LYS A 212 -8.64 1.89 -17.98
C LYS A 212 -8.30 3.02 -17.00
N HIS A 213 -8.45 2.80 -15.69
CA HIS A 213 -8.05 3.77 -14.66
C HIS A 213 -6.53 4.05 -14.72
N VAL A 214 -5.71 3.02 -14.92
CA VAL A 214 -4.25 3.20 -15.14
C VAL A 214 -3.98 4.10 -16.35
N LYS A 215 -4.62 3.83 -17.50
CA LYS A 215 -4.43 4.64 -18.72
C LYS A 215 -4.88 6.08 -18.53
N ASN A 216 -6.01 6.30 -17.87
CA ASN A 216 -6.49 7.64 -17.54
C ASN A 216 -5.47 8.37 -16.65
N PHE A 217 -4.94 7.72 -15.62
CA PHE A 217 -3.93 8.32 -14.77
C PHE A 217 -2.63 8.60 -15.53
N LEU A 218 -2.13 7.69 -16.36
CA LEU A 218 -0.94 7.92 -17.19
C LEU A 218 -1.13 9.12 -18.13
N GLU A 219 -2.32 9.27 -18.73
CA GLU A 219 -2.65 10.44 -19.54
C GLU A 219 -2.71 11.74 -18.70
N PHE A 220 -3.29 11.67 -17.50
CA PHE A 220 -3.35 12.80 -16.59
C PHE A 220 -1.96 13.32 -16.21
N ILE A 221 -1.02 12.43 -15.86
CA ILE A 221 0.35 12.82 -15.51
C ILE A 221 1.17 13.24 -16.74
N ARG A 222 0.91 12.65 -17.90
CA ARG A 222 1.53 13.06 -19.17
C ARG A 222 1.19 14.53 -19.49
N GLN A 223 -0.08 14.94 -19.35
CA GLN A 223 -0.52 16.31 -19.57
C GLN A 223 0.14 17.32 -18.63
N ARG A 224 0.66 16.85 -17.48
CA ARG A 224 1.33 17.67 -16.45
C ARG A 224 2.85 17.53 -16.45
N ASN A 225 3.38 16.75 -17.39
CA ASN A 225 4.82 16.46 -17.48
C ASN A 225 5.40 15.90 -16.17
N LEU A 226 4.65 15.01 -15.50
CA LEU A 226 5.03 14.35 -14.26
C LEU A 226 5.62 12.96 -14.54
N PRO A 227 6.43 12.41 -13.63
CA PRO A 227 6.99 11.07 -13.76
C PRO A 227 5.91 9.99 -13.68
N TYR A 228 6.10 8.90 -14.46
CA TYR A 228 5.17 7.78 -14.53
C TYR A 228 5.40 6.80 -13.38
N VAL A 229 4.75 7.01 -12.26
CA VAL A 229 4.83 6.16 -11.06
C VAL A 229 3.45 5.66 -10.68
N LEU A 230 3.32 4.34 -10.52
CA LEU A 230 2.08 3.66 -10.13
C LEU A 230 2.32 2.89 -8.83
N CYS A 231 1.77 3.36 -7.74
CA CYS A 231 1.78 2.67 -6.45
C CYS A 231 0.43 1.99 -6.22
N PHE A 232 0.44 0.67 -6.08
CA PHE A 232 -0.73 -0.16 -5.82
C PHE A 232 -0.74 -0.67 -4.39
N TYR A 233 -1.92 -1.04 -3.88
CA TYR A 233 -2.06 -1.77 -2.64
C TYR A 233 -3.06 -2.93 -2.78
N PHE A 234 -2.71 -4.03 -2.12
CA PHE A 234 -3.47 -5.28 -2.08
C PHE A 234 -3.34 -5.89 -0.68
N HIS A 235 -4.19 -6.86 -0.38
CA HIS A 235 -4.15 -7.59 0.87
C HIS A 235 -4.08 -9.10 0.60
N PRO A 236 -3.32 -9.90 1.35
CA PRO A 236 -3.20 -11.33 1.07
C PRO A 236 -4.52 -12.08 1.24
N TRP A 237 -5.42 -11.59 2.12
CA TRP A 237 -6.76 -12.18 2.29
C TRP A 237 -7.66 -12.06 1.05
N GLU A 238 -7.34 -11.16 0.12
CA GLU A 238 -8.07 -11.05 -1.15
C GLU A 238 -7.88 -12.28 -2.05
N PHE A 239 -6.80 -13.04 -1.86
CA PHE A 239 -6.43 -14.19 -2.70
C PHE A 239 -6.92 -15.53 -2.15
N ILE A 240 -7.63 -15.54 -1.04
CA ILE A 240 -8.30 -16.71 -0.48
C ILE A 240 -9.83 -16.53 -0.51
N LYS A 241 -10.56 -17.65 -0.41
CA LYS A 241 -12.03 -17.60 -0.34
C LYS A 241 -12.47 -17.05 1.02
N MET A 242 -13.07 -15.88 1.02
CA MET A 242 -13.54 -15.21 2.24
C MET A 242 -14.87 -15.76 2.73
N LYS A 243 -15.03 -15.82 4.06
CA LYS A 243 -16.29 -16.21 4.73
C LYS A 243 -17.24 -15.02 4.76
N ARG A 244 -18.54 -15.28 4.67
CA ARG A 244 -19.59 -14.25 4.83
C ARG A 244 -19.88 -13.89 6.28
N LYS A 245 -19.40 -14.73 7.21
CA LYS A 245 -19.59 -14.56 8.64
C LYS A 245 -18.35 -15.11 9.37
N TYR A 246 -17.82 -14.31 10.25
CA TYR A 246 -16.77 -14.68 11.20
C TYR A 246 -17.33 -14.65 12.60
N GLN A 247 -17.06 -15.67 13.39
CA GLN A 247 -17.51 -15.76 14.77
C GLN A 247 -16.28 -16.08 15.64
N TYR A 248 -16.06 -15.27 16.65
CA TYR A 248 -14.97 -15.45 17.61
C TYR A 248 -15.38 -14.86 18.97
N GLY A 249 -15.08 -15.59 20.05
CA GLY A 249 -15.57 -15.23 21.37
C GLY A 249 -17.08 -14.97 21.36
N GLU A 250 -17.48 -13.82 21.89
CA GLU A 250 -18.89 -13.37 21.95
C GLU A 250 -19.26 -12.53 20.70
N GLY A 251 -18.31 -12.30 19.79
CA GLY A 251 -18.50 -11.42 18.65
C GLY A 251 -18.83 -12.13 17.35
N THR A 252 -19.53 -11.42 16.48
CA THR A 252 -19.78 -11.84 15.10
C THR A 252 -19.48 -10.68 14.17
N VAL A 253 -18.66 -10.93 13.12
CA VAL A 253 -18.42 -9.99 12.04
C VAL A 253 -19.04 -10.53 10.75
N MET A 254 -19.81 -9.71 10.08
CA MET A 254 -20.34 -9.96 8.76
C MET A 254 -19.74 -8.91 7.81
N PRO A 255 -18.68 -9.25 7.06
CA PRO A 255 -18.07 -8.30 6.12
C PRO A 255 -19.09 -7.82 5.09
N ASP A 256 -19.03 -6.54 4.74
CA ASP A 256 -19.78 -6.03 3.60
C ASP A 256 -19.45 -6.84 2.34
N LYS A 257 -20.47 -7.11 1.53
CA LYS A 257 -20.32 -7.88 0.30
C LYS A 257 -19.23 -7.25 -0.62
N ALA A 258 -19.18 -5.93 -0.71
CA ALA A 258 -18.20 -5.23 -1.55
C ALA A 258 -16.76 -5.49 -1.10
N ILE A 259 -16.53 -5.69 0.21
CA ILE A 259 -15.19 -5.97 0.75
C ILE A 259 -14.69 -7.36 0.32
N ILE A 260 -15.57 -8.37 0.28
CA ILE A 260 -15.18 -9.77 0.01
C ILE A 260 -15.54 -10.23 -1.41
N GLU A 261 -16.19 -9.40 -2.22
CA GLU A 261 -16.56 -9.74 -3.58
C GLU A 261 -15.34 -9.98 -4.46
N GLY A 262 -15.31 -11.11 -5.16
CA GLY A 262 -14.24 -11.48 -6.08
C GLY A 262 -12.96 -11.98 -5.43
N CYS A 263 -12.91 -12.13 -4.09
CA CYS A 263 -11.78 -12.77 -3.39
C CYS A 263 -11.60 -14.24 -3.79
N GLY A 264 -10.38 -14.74 -3.64
CA GLY A 264 -9.99 -16.11 -3.99
C GLY A 264 -9.44 -16.23 -5.41
N SER A 265 -9.78 -17.31 -6.09
CA SER A 265 -9.22 -17.63 -7.42
C SER A 265 -9.46 -16.54 -8.47
N LYS A 266 -10.58 -15.81 -8.38
CA LYS A 266 -10.85 -14.67 -9.28
C LYS A 266 -9.81 -13.57 -9.06
N ALA A 267 -9.57 -13.15 -7.81
CA ALA A 267 -8.56 -12.15 -7.51
C ALA A 267 -7.17 -12.57 -8.01
N TYR A 268 -6.80 -13.84 -7.83
CA TYR A 268 -5.52 -14.38 -8.31
C TYR A 268 -5.41 -14.26 -9.84
N SER A 269 -6.42 -14.72 -10.58
CA SER A 269 -6.43 -14.66 -12.05
C SER A 269 -6.39 -13.22 -12.56
N GLU A 270 -7.15 -12.31 -11.94
CA GLU A 270 -7.20 -10.90 -12.34
C GLU A 270 -5.87 -10.18 -12.02
N LEU A 271 -5.20 -10.53 -10.91
CA LEU A 271 -3.87 -9.99 -10.62
C LEU A 271 -2.83 -10.48 -11.63
N GLU A 272 -2.89 -11.75 -12.05
CA GLU A 272 -2.02 -12.27 -13.10
C GLU A 272 -2.20 -11.52 -14.44
N ILE A 273 -3.46 -11.25 -14.82
CA ILE A 273 -3.79 -10.46 -16.01
C ILE A 273 -3.26 -9.03 -15.86
N LEU A 274 -3.49 -8.40 -14.72
CA LEU A 274 -3.02 -7.04 -14.43
C LEU A 274 -1.50 -6.93 -14.58
N ILE A 275 -0.74 -7.84 -13.98
CA ILE A 275 0.73 -7.85 -14.09
C ILE A 275 1.17 -7.95 -15.56
N ASN A 276 0.56 -8.84 -16.35
CA ASN A 276 0.89 -8.97 -17.76
C ASN A 276 0.60 -7.65 -18.52
N ARG A 277 -0.59 -7.04 -18.32
CA ARG A 277 -0.95 -5.77 -18.96
C ARG A 277 -0.01 -4.62 -18.58
N LEU A 278 0.39 -4.55 -17.31
CA LEU A 278 1.35 -3.55 -16.85
C LEU A 278 2.73 -3.74 -17.50
N LYS A 279 3.18 -4.98 -17.68
CA LYS A 279 4.42 -5.29 -18.43
C LYS A 279 4.30 -4.91 -19.90
N ASP A 280 3.18 -5.19 -20.53
CA ASP A 280 2.94 -4.89 -21.96
C ASP A 280 3.08 -3.39 -22.27
N ILE A 281 2.71 -2.51 -21.31
CA ILE A 281 2.88 -1.05 -21.44
C ILE A 281 4.28 -0.56 -21.04
N GLY A 282 5.19 -1.44 -20.66
CA GLY A 282 6.57 -1.10 -20.30
C GLY A 282 6.80 -0.86 -18.81
N GLY A 283 5.90 -1.35 -17.95
CA GLY A 283 6.00 -1.26 -16.50
C GLY A 283 7.19 -2.03 -15.92
N ARG A 284 7.90 -1.41 -14.99
CA ARG A 284 9.03 -1.97 -14.25
C ARG A 284 8.66 -2.03 -12.78
N PHE A 285 8.70 -3.22 -12.23
CA PHE A 285 8.32 -3.48 -10.83
C PHE A 285 9.52 -3.31 -9.91
N HIS A 286 9.32 -2.60 -8.82
CA HIS A 286 10.29 -2.31 -7.79
C HIS A 286 9.69 -2.55 -6.42
N THR A 287 10.53 -2.85 -5.43
CA THR A 287 10.16 -2.63 -4.04
C THR A 287 10.15 -1.12 -3.74
N ALA A 288 9.52 -0.69 -2.67
CA ALA A 288 9.51 0.72 -2.27
C ALA A 288 10.93 1.22 -1.96
N GLU A 289 11.74 0.39 -1.32
CA GLU A 289 13.15 0.71 -1.04
C GLU A 289 13.98 0.87 -2.32
N GLU A 290 13.89 -0.08 -3.27
CA GLU A 290 14.60 -0.01 -4.56
C GLU A 290 14.18 1.23 -5.34
N PHE A 291 12.88 1.50 -5.42
CA PHE A 291 12.35 2.68 -6.07
C PHE A 291 12.90 3.97 -5.42
N THR A 292 12.82 4.08 -4.09
CA THR A 292 13.28 5.25 -3.35
C THR A 292 14.77 5.52 -3.56
N LYS A 293 15.62 4.49 -3.51
CA LYS A 293 17.05 4.61 -3.80
C LYS A 293 17.31 5.14 -5.21
N SER A 294 16.59 4.60 -6.20
CA SER A 294 16.69 5.03 -7.61
C SER A 294 16.21 6.46 -7.81
N TRP A 295 15.09 6.83 -7.17
CA TRP A 295 14.51 8.17 -7.22
C TRP A 295 15.48 9.23 -6.69
N LEU A 296 16.04 8.99 -5.51
CA LEU A 296 17.01 9.90 -4.89
C LEU A 296 18.30 10.06 -5.70
N TYR A 297 18.79 8.97 -6.31
CA TYR A 297 19.98 9.00 -7.16
C TYR A 297 19.74 9.86 -8.42
N ASN A 298 18.60 9.67 -9.09
CA ASN A 298 18.27 10.38 -10.31
C ASN A 298 18.07 11.89 -10.09
N ASN A 299 17.39 12.28 -9.01
CA ASN A 299 17.13 13.67 -8.69
C ASN A 299 18.40 14.43 -8.24
N ARG A 300 19.33 13.76 -7.55
CA ARG A 300 20.65 14.37 -7.24
C ARG A 300 21.41 14.72 -8.51
N ASN A 301 21.40 13.86 -9.52
CA ASN A 301 22.12 14.08 -10.77
C ASN A 301 21.48 15.14 -11.69
N GLN A 302 20.20 15.46 -11.51
CA GLN A 302 19.54 16.55 -12.25
C GLN A 302 19.86 17.93 -11.69
N ASN A 303 20.13 18.05 -10.38
CA ASN A 303 20.50 19.30 -9.73
C ASN A 303 21.98 19.72 -9.99
N TYR A 304 22.78 18.89 -10.65
CA TYR A 304 24.17 19.19 -11.06
C TYR A 304 24.30 19.44 -12.57
N ARG A 305 23.20 19.55 -13.32
CA ARG A 305 23.17 19.92 -14.72
C ARG A 305 22.45 21.25 -14.93
#